data_d4531a461d91057db34d2b71ad039710
#
_entry.id   d4531a461d91057db34d2b71ad039710
#
_cell.length_a   1.000
_cell.length_b   1.000
_cell.length_c   1.000
_cell.angle_alpha   90.00
_cell.angle_beta   90.00
_cell.angle_gamma   90.00
#
_symmetry.space_group_name_H-M   'P 1'
#
loop_
_entity.id
_entity.type
_entity.pdbx_description
1 polymer ?
#
loop_
_entity_poly.entity_id
_entity_poly.type
_entity_poly.pdbx_seq_one_letter_code
_entity_poly.pdbx_strand_id
1 'polypeptide(L)'
;MAQPSFFRLATKQFWLLFGGIWFVVGSVFAVVGAGLLISQWRYQTDGVTVQAKVAEKTTRTGSKGKRSCHVTYEFTTQDQYHVTGSDQLPCDVWAGLKESEEVRVQYLAARPEENRITEGAENWLPIIFTGIGSVFGGIGGFLVIRSLNRVRIVLRLFREGIPVQGTVTAVSPSSVSINRVQQWVIKYSYRDQMGQTREGESDYMSPADADTWHEGDTGAVRFDQSHPEISHWFGRE
;
A
#
# COMPACT_ATOMS: atom_id res chain seq x y z
N MET A 1 8.77 10.24 -35.13
CA MET A 1 8.90 9.60 -33.80
C MET A 1 7.78 8.58 -33.59
N ALA A 2 8.10 7.35 -33.12
CA ALA A 2 7.08 6.37 -32.72
C ALA A 2 6.39 6.83 -31.42
N GLN A 3 5.06 6.73 -31.37
CA GLN A 3 4.29 7.11 -30.18
C GLN A 3 4.74 6.26 -28.98
N PRO A 4 5.18 6.88 -27.87
CA PRO A 4 5.54 6.12 -26.67
C PRO A 4 4.30 5.42 -26.14
N SER A 5 4.36 4.09 -25.95
CA SER A 5 3.23 3.39 -25.34
C SER A 5 3.10 3.73 -23.87
N PHE A 6 1.87 3.82 -23.37
CA PHE A 6 1.58 4.05 -21.95
C PHE A 6 2.38 3.08 -21.03
N PHE A 7 2.39 1.80 -21.38
CA PHE A 7 3.14 0.77 -20.66
C PHE A 7 4.64 1.06 -20.57
N ARG A 8 5.25 1.50 -21.69
CA ARG A 8 6.69 1.79 -21.74
C ARG A 8 7.07 3.01 -20.89
N LEU A 9 6.20 3.99 -20.82
CA LEU A 9 6.38 5.15 -19.94
C LEU A 9 6.16 4.78 -18.47
N ALA A 10 5.13 4.00 -18.19
CA ALA A 10 4.79 3.58 -16.83
C ALA A 10 5.88 2.68 -16.20
N THR A 11 6.43 1.73 -16.97
CA THR A 11 7.48 0.83 -16.46
C THR A 11 8.82 1.52 -16.23
N LYS A 12 9.09 2.65 -16.87
CA LYS A 12 10.28 3.49 -16.61
C LYS A 12 10.15 4.33 -15.34
N GLN A 13 8.95 4.48 -14.78
CA GLN A 13 8.73 5.26 -13.58
C GLN A 13 8.91 4.40 -12.32
N PHE A 14 10.08 4.49 -11.70
CA PHE A 14 10.41 3.82 -10.44
C PHE A 14 9.32 4.05 -9.36
N TRP A 15 8.85 5.28 -9.22
CA TRP A 15 7.84 5.65 -8.21
C TRP A 15 6.48 5.00 -8.44
N LEU A 16 6.13 4.66 -9.69
CA LEU A 16 4.89 3.94 -9.98
C LEU A 16 4.96 2.50 -9.47
N LEU A 17 6.06 1.80 -9.75
CA LEU A 17 6.25 0.42 -9.30
C LEU A 17 6.40 0.36 -7.78
N PHE A 18 7.23 1.22 -7.21
CA PHE A 18 7.43 1.32 -5.77
C PHE A 18 6.11 1.63 -5.04
N GLY A 19 5.41 2.69 -5.46
CA GLY A 19 4.12 3.07 -4.89
C GLY A 19 3.06 1.99 -5.06
N GLY A 20 3.05 1.29 -6.20
CA GLY A 20 2.13 0.18 -6.48
C GLY A 20 2.28 -0.97 -5.50
N ILE A 21 3.52 -1.38 -5.21
CA ILE A 21 3.80 -2.44 -4.21
C ILE A 21 3.27 -2.03 -2.83
N TRP A 22 3.62 -0.83 -2.36
CA TRP A 22 3.18 -0.34 -1.06
C TRP A 22 1.67 -0.14 -0.97
N PHE A 23 1.04 0.31 -2.07
CA PHE A 23 -0.41 0.43 -2.15
C PHE A 23 -1.10 -0.93 -2.00
N VAL A 24 -0.64 -1.96 -2.71
CA VAL A 24 -1.22 -3.31 -2.62
C VAL A 24 -1.01 -3.90 -1.23
N VAL A 25 0.22 -3.88 -0.71
CA VAL A 25 0.53 -4.40 0.62
C VAL A 25 -0.28 -3.66 1.69
N GLY A 26 -0.26 -2.32 1.67
CA GLY A 26 -1.02 -1.50 2.61
C GLY A 26 -2.52 -1.76 2.55
N SER A 27 -3.08 -1.94 1.35
CA SER A 27 -4.50 -2.26 1.16
C SER A 27 -4.87 -3.62 1.76
N VAL A 28 -4.03 -4.64 1.61
CA VAL A 28 -4.25 -5.95 2.25
C VAL A 28 -4.30 -5.81 3.77
N PHE A 29 -3.32 -5.11 4.37
CA PHE A 29 -3.31 -4.87 5.82
C PHE A 29 -4.53 -4.08 6.28
N ALA A 30 -4.92 -3.03 5.55
CA ALA A 30 -6.08 -2.22 5.88
C ALA A 30 -7.39 -3.03 5.83
N VAL A 31 -7.56 -3.86 4.79
CA VAL A 31 -8.77 -4.72 4.64
C VAL A 31 -8.83 -5.76 5.75
N VAL A 32 -7.74 -6.44 6.05
CA VAL A 32 -7.67 -7.43 7.15
C VAL A 32 -7.95 -6.73 8.48
N GLY A 33 -7.29 -5.60 8.75
CA GLY A 33 -7.49 -4.84 9.99
C GLY A 33 -8.94 -4.34 10.13
N ALA A 34 -9.52 -3.79 9.07
CA ALA A 34 -10.92 -3.37 9.06
C ALA A 34 -11.89 -4.53 9.32
N GLY A 35 -11.65 -5.69 8.71
CA GLY A 35 -12.45 -6.90 8.97
C GLY A 35 -12.42 -7.31 10.44
N LEU A 36 -11.24 -7.28 11.06
CA LEU A 36 -11.07 -7.57 12.48
C LEU A 36 -11.76 -6.51 13.37
N LEU A 37 -11.68 -5.22 13.02
CA LEU A 37 -12.38 -4.14 13.75
C LEU A 37 -13.90 -4.29 13.65
N ILE A 38 -14.42 -4.60 12.45
CA ILE A 38 -15.86 -4.86 12.27
C ILE A 38 -16.30 -6.05 13.12
N SER A 39 -15.51 -7.12 13.16
CA SER A 39 -15.78 -8.26 14.01
C SER A 39 -15.82 -7.86 15.49
N GLN A 40 -14.82 -7.10 15.96
CA GLN A 40 -14.83 -6.61 17.36
C GLN A 40 -16.05 -5.73 17.66
N TRP A 41 -16.39 -4.83 16.76
CA TRP A 41 -17.55 -3.94 16.92
C TRP A 41 -18.87 -4.76 17.01
N ARG A 42 -19.04 -5.79 16.17
CA ARG A 42 -20.22 -6.69 16.23
C ARG A 42 -20.34 -7.39 17.58
N TYR A 43 -19.23 -7.87 18.13
CA TYR A 43 -19.25 -8.47 19.46
C TYR A 43 -19.55 -7.45 20.57
N GLN A 44 -19.15 -6.18 20.41
CA GLN A 44 -19.46 -5.13 21.40
C GLN A 44 -20.94 -4.71 21.34
N THR A 45 -21.56 -4.69 20.16
CA THR A 45 -22.96 -4.26 20.00
C THR A 45 -23.97 -5.38 20.20
N ASP A 46 -23.71 -6.55 19.60
CA ASP A 46 -24.67 -7.65 19.48
C ASP A 46 -24.23 -8.89 20.28
N GLY A 47 -23.09 -8.81 20.96
CA GLY A 47 -22.55 -9.95 21.70
C GLY A 47 -23.21 -10.16 23.05
N VAL A 48 -23.66 -11.38 23.27
CA VAL A 48 -24.23 -11.84 24.55
C VAL A 48 -23.16 -12.59 25.33
N THR A 49 -22.93 -12.19 26.59
CA THR A 49 -21.95 -12.85 27.46
C THR A 49 -22.64 -13.90 28.34
N VAL A 50 -22.07 -15.10 28.36
CA VAL A 50 -22.52 -16.23 29.18
C VAL A 50 -21.35 -16.93 29.86
N GLN A 51 -21.63 -17.72 30.88
CA GLN A 51 -20.69 -18.66 31.49
C GLN A 51 -20.64 -19.93 30.64
N ALA A 52 -19.43 -20.36 30.27
CA ALA A 52 -19.19 -21.60 29.57
C ALA A 52 -18.30 -22.49 30.42
N LYS A 53 -18.45 -23.78 30.29
CA LYS A 53 -17.63 -24.77 31.01
C LYS A 53 -16.56 -25.30 30.10
N VAL A 54 -15.30 -25.27 30.52
CA VAL A 54 -14.19 -25.87 29.79
C VAL A 54 -14.39 -27.38 29.72
N ALA A 55 -14.55 -27.90 28.48
CA ALA A 55 -14.75 -29.33 28.22
C ALA A 55 -13.41 -30.03 27.99
N GLU A 56 -12.50 -29.43 27.20
CA GLU A 56 -11.24 -30.07 26.81
C GLU A 56 -10.16 -29.01 26.58
N LYS A 57 -8.93 -29.39 26.94
CA LYS A 57 -7.73 -28.57 26.71
C LYS A 57 -6.74 -29.35 25.83
N THR A 58 -6.43 -28.79 24.66
CA THR A 58 -5.51 -29.43 23.71
C THR A 58 -4.35 -28.54 23.33
N THR A 59 -3.20 -29.13 23.09
CA THR A 59 -2.04 -28.44 22.53
C THR A 59 -1.67 -29.06 21.21
N ARG A 60 -1.45 -28.22 20.18
CA ARG A 60 -0.95 -28.64 18.88
C ARG A 60 0.45 -28.06 18.65
N THR A 61 1.39 -28.90 18.25
CA THR A 61 2.73 -28.46 17.88
C THR A 61 2.83 -28.37 16.36
N GLY A 62 3.02 -27.16 15.86
CA GLY A 62 3.18 -26.91 14.42
C GLY A 62 4.56 -27.31 13.90
N SER A 63 4.72 -27.29 12.58
CA SER A 63 5.92 -27.74 11.85
C SER A 63 7.24 -27.05 12.24
N LYS A 64 7.20 -25.92 12.93
CA LYS A 64 8.37 -25.15 13.41
C LYS A 64 8.53 -25.21 14.94
N GLY A 65 7.95 -26.20 15.61
CA GLY A 65 7.99 -26.31 17.07
C GLY A 65 7.14 -25.29 17.83
N LYS A 66 6.38 -24.44 17.15
CA LYS A 66 5.50 -23.46 17.77
C LYS A 66 4.26 -24.16 18.33
N ARG A 67 4.06 -24.05 19.65
CA ARG A 67 2.87 -24.61 20.32
C ARG A 67 1.70 -23.65 20.14
N SER A 68 0.52 -24.18 19.81
CA SER A 68 -0.77 -23.52 19.85
C SER A 68 -1.66 -24.19 20.89
N CYS A 69 -2.25 -23.39 21.76
CA CYS A 69 -3.02 -23.85 22.91
C CYS A 69 -4.49 -23.61 22.63
N HIS A 70 -5.29 -24.67 22.54
CA HIS A 70 -6.70 -24.66 22.22
C HIS A 70 -7.53 -25.09 23.42
N VAL A 71 -8.68 -24.45 23.59
CA VAL A 71 -9.67 -24.77 24.60
C VAL A 71 -11.00 -25.01 23.90
N THR A 72 -11.62 -26.16 24.20
CA THR A 72 -12.99 -26.45 23.82
C THR A 72 -13.90 -26.22 25.03
N TYR A 73 -15.00 -25.55 24.84
CA TYR A 73 -15.94 -25.22 25.91
C TYR A 73 -17.38 -25.39 25.46
N GLU A 74 -18.26 -25.60 26.43
CA GLU A 74 -19.68 -25.77 26.21
C GLU A 74 -20.47 -24.72 26.97
N PHE A 75 -21.47 -24.14 26.33
CA PHE A 75 -22.37 -23.18 26.95
C PHE A 75 -23.79 -23.34 26.43
N THR A 76 -24.72 -22.80 27.19
CA THR A 76 -26.15 -22.78 26.80
C THR A 76 -26.52 -21.34 26.46
N THR A 77 -27.09 -21.11 25.30
CA THR A 77 -27.60 -19.80 24.86
C THR A 77 -28.84 -19.39 25.69
N GLN A 78 -29.23 -18.12 25.58
CA GLN A 78 -30.46 -17.63 26.21
C GLN A 78 -31.72 -18.41 25.75
N ASP A 79 -31.69 -18.87 24.49
CA ASP A 79 -32.78 -19.69 23.89
C ASP A 79 -32.64 -21.18 24.21
N GLN A 80 -31.84 -21.56 25.19
CA GLN A 80 -31.63 -22.92 25.67
C GLN A 80 -30.98 -23.90 24.66
N TYR A 81 -30.25 -23.39 23.64
CA TYR A 81 -29.45 -24.24 22.76
C TYR A 81 -28.09 -24.52 23.39
N HIS A 82 -27.68 -25.79 23.36
CA HIS A 82 -26.32 -26.19 23.74
C HIS A 82 -25.37 -25.99 22.57
N VAL A 83 -24.32 -25.24 22.79
CA VAL A 83 -23.30 -24.91 21.79
C VAL A 83 -21.94 -25.32 22.32
N THR A 84 -21.16 -25.97 21.47
CA THR A 84 -19.75 -26.26 21.74
C THR A 84 -18.88 -25.26 20.93
N GLY A 85 -18.05 -24.52 21.61
CA GLY A 85 -17.09 -23.58 21.00
C GLY A 85 -15.66 -24.06 21.16
N SER A 86 -14.76 -23.55 20.32
CA SER A 86 -13.33 -23.78 20.45
C SER A 86 -12.58 -22.50 20.14
N ASP A 87 -11.61 -22.15 21.00
CA ASP A 87 -10.82 -20.93 20.83
C ASP A 87 -9.34 -21.25 21.05
N GLN A 88 -8.48 -20.42 20.46
CA GLN A 88 -7.04 -20.45 20.67
C GLN A 88 -6.63 -19.35 21.63
N LEU A 89 -6.05 -19.73 22.76
CA LEU A 89 -5.59 -18.80 23.78
C LEU A 89 -4.06 -18.69 23.79
N PRO A 90 -3.51 -17.57 24.31
CA PRO A 90 -2.13 -17.50 24.74
C PRO A 90 -1.82 -18.65 25.70
N CYS A 91 -0.68 -19.32 25.52
CA CYS A 91 -0.40 -20.56 26.26
C CYS A 91 -0.19 -20.34 27.78
N ASP A 92 0.13 -19.15 28.19
CA ASP A 92 0.18 -18.72 29.59
C ASP A 92 -1.22 -18.65 30.22
N VAL A 93 -2.17 -18.03 29.53
CA VAL A 93 -3.60 -18.00 29.92
C VAL A 93 -4.18 -19.41 29.94
N TRP A 94 -3.92 -20.18 28.86
CA TRP A 94 -4.35 -21.57 28.76
C TRP A 94 -3.81 -22.46 29.89
N ALA A 95 -2.56 -22.23 30.35
CA ALA A 95 -1.98 -23.03 31.43
C ALA A 95 -2.65 -22.75 32.79
N GLY A 96 -3.19 -21.55 32.98
CA GLY A 96 -3.91 -21.18 34.20
C GLY A 96 -5.31 -21.78 34.30
N LEU A 97 -5.94 -22.13 33.16
CA LEU A 97 -7.30 -22.69 33.13
C LEU A 97 -7.29 -24.18 33.57
N LYS A 98 -8.34 -24.61 34.23
CA LYS A 98 -8.58 -26.03 34.59
C LYS A 98 -9.76 -26.57 33.79
N GLU A 99 -9.76 -27.91 33.58
CA GLU A 99 -10.92 -28.60 33.05
C GLU A 99 -12.11 -28.44 34.00
N SER A 100 -13.29 -28.31 33.46
CA SER A 100 -14.54 -28.03 34.20
C SER A 100 -14.59 -26.63 34.86
N GLU A 101 -13.62 -25.77 34.65
CA GLU A 101 -13.65 -24.37 35.11
C GLU A 101 -14.63 -23.56 34.27
N GLU A 102 -15.27 -22.58 34.89
CA GLU A 102 -16.15 -21.65 34.21
C GLU A 102 -15.36 -20.48 33.64
N VAL A 103 -15.57 -20.22 32.35
CA VAL A 103 -14.98 -19.11 31.60
C VAL A 103 -16.06 -18.24 30.99
N ARG A 104 -15.78 -16.95 30.84
CA ARG A 104 -16.73 -16.06 30.19
C ARG A 104 -16.58 -16.15 28.67
N VAL A 105 -17.68 -16.48 28.00
CA VAL A 105 -17.77 -16.56 26.54
C VAL A 105 -18.75 -15.51 26.04
N GLN A 106 -18.41 -14.89 24.95
CA GLN A 106 -19.27 -13.99 24.21
C GLN A 106 -19.65 -14.60 22.88
N TYR A 107 -20.94 -14.65 22.57
CA TYR A 107 -21.48 -15.15 21.29
C TYR A 107 -22.39 -14.13 20.64
N LEU A 108 -22.57 -14.22 19.32
CA LEU A 108 -23.54 -13.38 18.59
C LEU A 108 -24.93 -14.05 18.65
N ALA A 109 -25.94 -13.33 19.14
CA ALA A 109 -27.31 -13.90 19.31
C ALA A 109 -27.88 -14.46 18.01
N ALA A 110 -27.62 -13.82 16.86
CA ALA A 110 -28.08 -14.28 15.55
C ALA A 110 -27.30 -15.50 15.01
N ARG A 111 -26.10 -15.77 15.53
CA ARG A 111 -25.18 -16.85 15.11
C ARG A 111 -24.37 -17.35 16.30
N PRO A 112 -24.93 -18.22 17.15
CA PRO A 112 -24.26 -18.71 18.35
C PRO A 112 -22.97 -19.49 18.10
N GLU A 113 -22.79 -20.01 16.89
CA GLU A 113 -21.54 -20.63 16.44
C GLU A 113 -20.38 -19.62 16.31
N GLU A 114 -20.67 -18.32 16.11
CA GLU A 114 -19.69 -17.24 16.22
C GLU A 114 -19.55 -16.87 17.71
N ASN A 115 -18.60 -17.48 18.38
CA ASN A 115 -18.34 -17.29 19.81
C ASN A 115 -16.86 -17.17 20.09
N ARG A 116 -16.51 -16.58 21.26
CA ARG A 116 -15.12 -16.38 21.71
C ARG A 116 -15.03 -16.30 23.22
N ILE A 117 -13.89 -16.71 23.75
CA ILE A 117 -13.55 -16.47 25.17
C ILE A 117 -13.15 -14.99 25.33
N THR A 118 -13.70 -14.32 26.34
CA THR A 118 -13.40 -12.91 26.62
C THR A 118 -12.15 -12.70 27.49
N GLU A 119 -11.70 -13.72 28.19
CA GLU A 119 -10.54 -13.66 29.07
C GLU A 119 -9.23 -13.69 28.28
N GLY A 120 -8.38 -12.68 28.51
CA GLY A 120 -7.10 -12.54 27.81
C GLY A 120 -7.20 -11.93 26.38
N ALA A 121 -8.36 -11.39 26.00
CA ALA A 121 -8.63 -10.88 24.66
C ALA A 121 -8.34 -9.37 24.51
N GLU A 122 -7.28 -8.84 25.10
CA GLU A 122 -6.79 -7.50 24.69
C GLU A 122 -6.21 -7.59 23.29
N ASN A 123 -7.05 -7.35 22.29
CA ASN A 123 -6.66 -7.47 20.89
C ASN A 123 -6.48 -6.09 20.26
N TRP A 124 -5.29 -5.52 20.41
CA TRP A 124 -4.86 -4.26 19.77
C TRP A 124 -4.37 -4.47 18.33
N LEU A 125 -4.19 -5.74 17.91
CA LEU A 125 -3.74 -6.10 16.55
C LEU A 125 -4.58 -5.44 15.44
N PRO A 126 -5.93 -5.43 15.49
CA PRO A 126 -6.73 -4.80 14.44
C PRO A 126 -6.41 -3.31 14.24
N ILE A 127 -6.16 -2.60 15.32
CA ILE A 127 -5.81 -1.16 15.28
C ILE A 127 -4.47 -0.96 14.59
N ILE A 128 -3.47 -1.77 14.93
CA ILE A 128 -2.15 -1.72 14.29
C ILE A 128 -2.23 -2.07 12.82
N PHE A 129 -2.89 -3.18 12.47
CA PHE A 129 -3.04 -3.58 11.06
C PHE A 129 -3.74 -2.50 10.24
N THR A 130 -4.84 -1.94 10.76
CA THR A 130 -5.55 -0.86 10.09
C THR A 130 -4.69 0.40 9.98
N GLY A 131 -4.00 0.78 11.06
CA GLY A 131 -3.15 1.97 11.09
C GLY A 131 -1.98 1.87 10.10
N ILE A 132 -1.20 0.79 10.18
CA ILE A 132 -0.09 0.53 9.26
C ILE A 132 -0.60 0.44 7.83
N GLY A 133 -1.66 -0.33 7.59
CA GLY A 133 -2.24 -0.49 6.28
C GLY A 133 -2.70 0.83 5.66
N SER A 134 -3.34 1.70 6.43
CA SER A 134 -3.80 3.01 5.98
C SER A 134 -2.65 3.95 5.63
N VAL A 135 -1.58 3.96 6.44
CA VAL A 135 -0.41 4.80 6.18
C VAL A 135 0.31 4.35 4.92
N PHE A 136 0.66 3.07 4.80
CA PHE A 136 1.38 2.56 3.63
C PHE A 136 0.51 2.57 2.37
N GLY A 137 -0.76 2.21 2.48
CA GLY A 137 -1.72 2.29 1.38
C GLY A 137 -1.93 3.72 0.91
N GLY A 138 -2.03 4.68 1.83
CA GLY A 138 -2.18 6.11 1.53
C GLY A 138 -0.96 6.68 0.80
N ILE A 139 0.25 6.43 1.33
CA ILE A 139 1.50 6.88 0.70
C ILE A 139 1.67 6.21 -0.67
N GLY A 140 1.47 4.89 -0.76
CA GLY A 140 1.56 4.14 -2.00
C GLY A 140 0.56 4.64 -3.05
N GLY A 141 -0.70 4.83 -2.67
CA GLY A 141 -1.75 5.38 -3.52
C GLY A 141 -1.43 6.79 -4.04
N PHE A 142 -0.94 7.66 -3.16
CA PHE A 142 -0.50 9.00 -3.56
C PHE A 142 0.61 8.96 -4.62
N LEU A 143 1.63 8.12 -4.44
CA LEU A 143 2.72 7.96 -5.40
C LEU A 143 2.22 7.40 -6.74
N VAL A 144 1.31 6.45 -6.72
CA VAL A 144 0.68 5.90 -7.93
C VAL A 144 -0.10 6.98 -8.67
N ILE A 145 -0.98 7.72 -8.00
CA ILE A 145 -1.78 8.78 -8.62
C ILE A 145 -0.87 9.85 -9.23
N ARG A 146 0.14 10.30 -8.48
CA ARG A 146 1.11 11.29 -8.96
C ARG A 146 1.84 10.80 -10.21
N SER A 147 2.30 9.55 -10.21
CA SER A 147 3.01 8.95 -11.35
C SER A 147 2.11 8.78 -12.57
N LEU A 148 0.87 8.32 -12.37
CA LEU A 148 -0.11 8.20 -13.47
C LEU A 148 -0.45 9.56 -14.08
N ASN A 149 -0.61 10.59 -13.26
CA ASN A 149 -0.85 11.94 -13.75
C ASN A 149 0.33 12.46 -14.59
N ARG A 150 1.58 12.18 -14.16
CA ARG A 150 2.76 12.52 -14.97
C ARG A 150 2.75 11.80 -16.32
N VAL A 151 2.48 10.50 -16.36
CA VAL A 151 2.35 9.74 -17.63
C VAL A 151 1.27 10.33 -18.54
N ARG A 152 0.11 10.69 -17.98
CA ARG A 152 -0.98 11.33 -18.75
C ARG A 152 -0.55 12.67 -19.33
N ILE A 153 0.17 13.49 -18.57
CA ILE A 153 0.71 14.78 -19.04
C ILE A 153 1.68 14.54 -20.19
N VAL A 154 2.63 13.62 -20.06
CA VAL A 154 3.59 13.31 -21.12
C VAL A 154 2.89 12.85 -22.40
N LEU A 155 1.90 11.95 -22.29
CA LEU A 155 1.12 11.48 -23.43
C LEU A 155 0.30 12.60 -24.08
N ARG A 156 -0.29 13.50 -23.29
CA ARG A 156 -1.00 14.69 -23.80
C ARG A 156 -0.03 15.60 -24.52
N LEU A 157 1.13 15.92 -23.96
CA LEU A 157 2.14 16.76 -24.59
C LEU A 157 2.67 16.12 -25.89
N PHE A 158 2.79 14.79 -25.94
CA PHE A 158 3.18 14.11 -27.16
C PHE A 158 2.15 14.29 -28.31
N ARG A 159 0.85 14.31 -27.97
CA ARG A 159 -0.23 14.41 -28.98
C ARG A 159 -0.54 15.87 -29.35
N GLU A 160 -0.63 16.75 -28.37
CA GLU A 160 -1.22 18.09 -28.46
C GLU A 160 -0.22 19.19 -28.14
N GLY A 161 0.95 18.83 -27.54
CA GLY A 161 1.93 19.81 -27.12
C GLY A 161 2.60 20.50 -28.31
N ILE A 162 2.90 21.78 -28.14
CA ILE A 162 3.61 22.59 -29.14
C ILE A 162 5.07 22.17 -29.18
N PRO A 163 5.55 21.72 -30.35
CA PRO A 163 6.95 21.33 -30.50
C PRO A 163 7.83 22.58 -30.60
N VAL A 164 8.92 22.58 -29.84
CA VAL A 164 9.99 23.60 -29.89
C VAL A 164 11.35 22.96 -29.71
N GLN A 165 12.37 23.68 -30.12
CA GLN A 165 13.75 23.30 -29.83
C GLN A 165 14.14 23.81 -28.45
N GLY A 166 14.57 22.89 -27.57
CA GLY A 166 15.13 23.22 -26.27
C GLY A 166 16.65 23.14 -26.31
N THR A 167 17.31 23.96 -25.51
CA THR A 167 18.77 23.95 -25.33
C THR A 167 19.13 23.43 -23.94
N VAL A 168 20.04 22.47 -23.88
CA VAL A 168 20.57 21.92 -22.61
C VAL A 168 21.33 23.02 -21.87
N THR A 169 20.92 23.28 -20.65
CA THR A 169 21.58 24.26 -19.76
C THR A 169 22.49 23.60 -18.73
N ALA A 170 22.19 22.36 -18.35
CA ALA A 170 23.05 21.56 -17.48
C ALA A 170 22.72 20.07 -17.58
N VAL A 171 23.70 19.22 -17.37
CA VAL A 171 23.54 17.77 -17.16
C VAL A 171 24.06 17.47 -15.76
N SER A 172 23.23 17.00 -14.85
CA SER A 172 23.59 16.86 -13.44
C SER A 172 23.08 15.56 -12.82
N PRO A 173 23.82 15.01 -11.83
CA PRO A 173 23.33 13.87 -11.09
C PRO A 173 22.10 14.25 -10.27
N SER A 174 21.08 13.39 -10.25
CA SER A 174 19.89 13.56 -9.42
C SER A 174 20.14 13.00 -8.01
N SER A 175 19.22 13.25 -7.08
CA SER A 175 19.24 12.61 -5.75
C SER A 175 18.77 11.14 -5.76
N VAL A 176 18.36 10.61 -6.91
CA VAL A 176 17.77 9.27 -7.05
C VAL A 176 18.80 8.27 -7.54
N SER A 177 18.91 7.13 -6.85
CA SER A 177 19.70 5.98 -7.29
C SER A 177 18.76 4.78 -7.51
N ILE A 178 18.88 4.12 -8.67
CA ILE A 178 18.14 2.91 -9.00
C ILE A 178 19.16 1.76 -9.12
N ASN A 179 18.97 0.70 -8.35
CA ASN A 179 19.89 -0.44 -8.28
C ASN A 179 21.35 -0.03 -8.01
N ARG A 180 21.57 0.94 -7.10
CA ARG A 180 22.88 1.54 -6.77
C ARG A 180 23.52 2.34 -7.92
N VAL A 181 22.81 2.59 -9.00
CA VAL A 181 23.24 3.44 -10.11
C VAL A 181 22.57 4.80 -9.95
N GLN A 182 23.38 5.84 -9.76
CA GLN A 182 22.89 7.21 -9.67
C GLN A 182 22.27 7.63 -10.98
N GLN A 183 21.07 8.21 -10.91
CA GLN A 183 20.38 8.71 -12.08
C GLN A 183 20.77 10.15 -12.36
N TRP A 184 20.64 10.55 -13.61
CA TRP A 184 20.96 11.88 -14.10
C TRP A 184 19.74 12.57 -14.66
N VAL A 185 19.78 13.89 -14.73
CA VAL A 185 18.73 14.72 -15.34
C VAL A 185 19.38 15.78 -16.24
N ILE A 186 18.65 16.13 -17.29
CA ILE A 186 18.98 17.26 -18.16
C ILE A 186 18.11 18.44 -17.75
N LYS A 187 18.72 19.56 -17.43
CA LYS A 187 18.04 20.85 -17.36
C LYS A 187 18.10 21.49 -18.72
N TYR A 188 17.01 22.06 -19.17
CA TYR A 188 16.91 22.67 -20.49
C TYR A 188 16.11 23.96 -20.43
N SER A 189 16.37 24.86 -21.39
CA SER A 189 15.59 26.07 -21.61
C SER A 189 14.95 26.03 -23.00
N TYR A 190 13.82 26.65 -23.15
CA TYR A 190 13.11 26.82 -24.42
C TYR A 190 12.33 28.14 -24.43
N ARG A 191 11.90 28.59 -25.61
CA ARG A 191 11.05 29.77 -25.75
C ARG A 191 9.61 29.34 -25.97
N ASP A 192 8.70 29.92 -25.18
CA ASP A 192 7.26 29.73 -25.36
C ASP A 192 6.72 30.59 -26.54
N GLN A 193 5.42 30.49 -26.79
CA GLN A 193 4.75 31.23 -27.88
C GLN A 193 4.85 32.76 -27.73
N MET A 194 5.00 33.25 -26.49
CA MET A 194 5.15 34.68 -26.19
C MET A 194 6.62 35.14 -26.27
N GLY A 195 7.54 34.25 -26.65
CA GLY A 195 8.97 34.53 -26.68
C GLY A 195 9.64 34.55 -25.31
N GLN A 196 8.93 34.16 -24.25
CA GLN A 196 9.51 34.06 -22.91
C GLN A 196 10.35 32.80 -22.78
N THR A 197 11.52 32.94 -22.16
CA THR A 197 12.38 31.80 -21.86
C THR A 197 11.79 31.04 -20.66
N ARG A 198 11.59 29.74 -20.84
CA ARG A 198 11.14 28.80 -19.83
C ARG A 198 12.21 27.75 -19.60
N GLU A 199 12.21 27.20 -18.39
CA GLU A 199 13.12 26.12 -17.99
C GLU A 199 12.34 24.85 -17.70
N GLY A 200 12.98 23.71 -17.94
CA GLY A 200 12.41 22.40 -17.65
C GLY A 200 13.50 21.39 -17.24
N GLU A 201 13.06 20.26 -16.75
CA GLU A 201 13.92 19.14 -16.36
C GLU A 201 13.40 17.84 -17.00
N SER A 202 14.32 17.03 -17.52
CA SER A 202 14.00 15.74 -18.14
C SER A 202 13.56 14.70 -17.10
N ASP A 203 13.06 13.57 -17.57
CA ASP A 203 12.96 12.36 -16.74
C ASP A 203 14.37 11.86 -16.38
N TYR A 204 14.41 11.01 -15.34
CA TYR A 204 15.65 10.35 -14.93
C TYR A 204 16.20 9.47 -16.04
N MET A 205 17.49 9.52 -16.24
CA MET A 205 18.22 8.73 -17.24
C MET A 205 19.46 8.07 -16.65
N SER A 206 19.94 7.03 -17.32
CA SER A 206 21.17 6.36 -16.92
C SER A 206 22.40 7.26 -17.13
N PRO A 207 23.53 7.03 -16.43
CA PRO A 207 24.78 7.74 -16.70
C PRO A 207 25.21 7.67 -18.17
N ALA A 208 25.06 6.49 -18.80
CA ALA A 208 25.42 6.29 -20.22
C ALA A 208 24.57 7.15 -21.17
N ASP A 209 23.27 7.31 -20.86
CA ASP A 209 22.40 8.20 -21.64
C ASP A 209 22.75 9.67 -21.40
N ALA A 210 23.09 10.03 -20.16
CA ALA A 210 23.46 11.39 -19.78
C ALA A 210 24.76 11.84 -20.43
N ASP A 211 25.77 10.96 -20.54
CA ASP A 211 27.06 11.23 -21.17
C ASP A 211 26.94 11.59 -22.66
N THR A 212 25.80 11.30 -23.29
CA THR A 212 25.56 11.68 -24.69
C THR A 212 25.13 13.14 -24.86
N TRP A 213 24.88 13.85 -23.75
CA TRP A 213 24.37 15.22 -23.74
C TRP A 213 25.36 16.18 -23.08
N HIS A 214 25.53 17.33 -23.70
CA HIS A 214 26.42 18.40 -23.21
C HIS A 214 25.65 19.73 -23.14
N GLU A 215 26.14 20.64 -22.32
CA GLU A 215 25.61 22.01 -22.27
C GLU A 215 25.73 22.68 -23.65
N GLY A 216 24.63 23.30 -24.08
CA GLY A 216 24.48 23.87 -25.42
C GLY A 216 23.89 22.93 -26.46
N ASP A 217 23.81 21.60 -26.21
CA ASP A 217 23.14 20.69 -27.10
C ASP A 217 21.65 21.05 -27.24
N THR A 218 21.08 20.71 -28.39
CA THR A 218 19.65 20.96 -28.68
C THR A 218 18.87 19.68 -28.80
N GLY A 219 17.62 19.72 -28.35
CA GLY A 219 16.70 18.59 -28.42
C GLY A 219 15.24 19.01 -28.53
N ALA A 220 14.38 18.04 -28.83
CA ALA A 220 12.96 18.25 -28.95
C ALA A 220 12.31 18.43 -27.59
N VAL A 221 11.58 19.52 -27.42
CA VAL A 221 10.72 19.79 -26.28
C VAL A 221 9.29 20.00 -26.75
N ARG A 222 8.32 19.55 -26.01
CA ARG A 222 6.91 19.94 -26.21
C ARG A 222 6.35 20.53 -24.93
N PHE A 223 5.60 21.60 -25.04
CA PHE A 223 4.96 22.26 -23.92
C PHE A 223 3.45 22.41 -24.12
N ASP A 224 2.73 22.58 -23.02
CA ASP A 224 1.28 22.82 -23.03
C ASP A 224 0.98 24.27 -23.45
N GLN A 225 0.08 24.43 -24.42
CA GLN A 225 -0.28 25.75 -24.92
C GLN A 225 -0.90 26.66 -23.83
N SER A 226 -1.72 26.08 -22.95
CA SER A 226 -2.42 26.82 -21.89
C SER A 226 -1.53 27.03 -20.64
N HIS A 227 -0.56 26.16 -20.43
CA HIS A 227 0.35 26.16 -19.29
C HIS A 227 1.78 25.96 -19.79
N PRO A 228 2.41 27.02 -20.35
CA PRO A 228 3.73 26.91 -20.99
C PRO A 228 4.85 26.41 -20.07
N GLU A 229 4.67 26.48 -18.76
CA GLU A 229 5.57 25.91 -17.75
C GLU A 229 5.56 24.38 -17.69
N ILE A 230 4.49 23.75 -18.23
CA ILE A 230 4.38 22.29 -18.31
C ILE A 230 5.00 21.85 -19.62
N SER A 231 6.19 21.28 -19.55
CA SER A 231 6.94 20.81 -20.71
C SER A 231 7.55 19.43 -20.48
N HIS A 232 7.97 18.78 -21.55
CA HIS A 232 8.68 17.50 -21.49
C HIS A 232 9.77 17.43 -22.56
N TRP A 233 10.92 16.87 -22.16
CA TRP A 233 12.07 16.63 -23.02
C TRP A 233 11.92 15.30 -23.75
N PHE A 234 11.95 15.31 -25.07
CA PHE A 234 11.83 14.10 -25.90
C PHE A 234 13.17 13.61 -26.48
N GLY A 235 14.25 14.36 -26.26
CA GLY A 235 15.58 13.98 -26.75
C GLY A 235 15.85 14.45 -28.19
N ARG A 236 16.74 13.72 -28.87
CA ARG A 236 17.07 14.00 -30.29
C ARG A 236 15.95 13.49 -31.18
N GLU A 237 15.60 14.27 -32.20
CA GLU A 237 14.63 13.87 -33.23
C GLU A 237 15.21 12.81 -34.17
#